data_5992454b696f0d65f6a65b2e934fef96
#
_entry.id   5992454b696f0d65f6a65b2e934fef96
#
_cell.length_a   1.000
_cell.length_b   1.000
_cell.length_c   1.000
_cell.angle_alpha   90.00
_cell.angle_beta   90.00
_cell.angle_gamma   90.00
#
_symmetry.space_group_name_H-M   'P 1'
#
loop_
_entity.id
_entity.type
_entity.pdbx_description
1 polymer ?
#
loop_
_entity_poly.entity_id
_entity_poly.type
_entity_poly.pdbx_seq_one_letter_code
_entity_poly.pdbx_strand_id
1 'polypeptide(L)'
;MSRNLLAAAIAAVSLVTGAQAQTILTAETAAPNVTPGISIISLSEAAAKAGVADIQVSSGQTLTNSVQNVAEGKSDIAAAPFILPFLLSRGVGPYAGLGKETGAELASKLAVLYTYRISVQGLYAYDSSNISGWDGLEGKTIFNGPPRGAALTNARLLTKLNTGMEEGGGYTGIQVNWGQAVKTIQDGSADAFVLPMAFPDPRVTAALSSGDMTIWSVPKDVFDGEAFANVAKIPGTVPVSLAISEMGYGDGVTIVSEDDMFRGPGTVGGDVVNVSMDFDLAKALTAAFIENLDEIYRSKAPFMPNAWHGETDPELTDMCGNNPIKYHPGAVAAWEEAGFTIPDCAK
;
A
#
# COMPACT_ATOMS: atom_id res chain seq x y z
N MET A 1 -65.95 -10.12 -58.97
CA MET A 1 -64.46 -10.08 -58.89
C MET A 1 -64.06 -9.30 -57.64
N SER A 2 -63.87 -10.01 -56.51
CA SER A 2 -63.58 -9.42 -55.23
C SER A 2 -62.10 -9.64 -54.92
N ARG A 3 -61.30 -8.56 -54.79
CA ARG A 3 -59.89 -8.65 -54.39
C ARG A 3 -59.79 -8.45 -52.88
N ASN A 4 -59.46 -9.49 -52.17
CA ASN A 4 -59.10 -9.50 -50.76
C ASN A 4 -57.68 -8.95 -50.62
N LEU A 5 -57.50 -7.82 -49.91
CA LEU A 5 -56.20 -7.30 -49.42
C LEU A 5 -56.01 -7.83 -48.01
N LEU A 6 -55.05 -8.76 -47.85
CA LEU A 6 -54.50 -9.14 -46.56
C LEU A 6 -53.48 -8.07 -46.14
N ALA A 7 -53.78 -7.36 -45.05
CA ALA A 7 -52.82 -6.50 -44.38
C ALA A 7 -52.00 -7.31 -43.37
N ALA A 8 -50.72 -7.50 -43.65
CA ALA A 8 -49.77 -8.07 -42.69
C ALA A 8 -49.32 -7.03 -41.69
N ALA A 9 -49.73 -7.14 -40.45
CA ALA A 9 -49.24 -6.31 -39.36
C ALA A 9 -47.87 -6.87 -38.88
N ILE A 10 -46.77 -6.16 -39.15
CA ILE A 10 -45.44 -6.45 -38.60
C ILE A 10 -45.39 -5.81 -37.22
N ALA A 11 -45.44 -6.62 -36.18
CA ALA A 11 -45.19 -6.21 -34.81
C ALA A 11 -43.64 -6.01 -34.62
N ALA A 12 -43.18 -4.76 -34.58
CA ALA A 12 -41.86 -4.42 -34.20
C ALA A 12 -41.69 -4.59 -32.69
N VAL A 13 -41.04 -5.69 -32.25
CA VAL A 13 -40.62 -5.88 -30.86
C VAL A 13 -39.39 -4.99 -30.67
N SER A 14 -39.60 -3.83 -30.05
CA SER A 14 -38.50 -2.96 -29.60
C SER A 14 -37.84 -3.64 -28.39
N LEU A 15 -36.69 -4.26 -28.57
CA LEU A 15 -35.78 -4.62 -27.50
C LEU A 15 -35.28 -3.32 -26.86
N VAL A 16 -35.90 -2.90 -25.78
CA VAL A 16 -35.36 -1.87 -24.90
C VAL A 16 -34.22 -2.55 -24.13
N THR A 17 -33.01 -2.49 -24.66
CA THR A 17 -31.81 -2.71 -23.87
C THR A 17 -31.76 -1.58 -22.86
N GLY A 18 -32.23 -1.85 -21.64
CA GLY A 18 -32.05 -0.92 -20.53
C GLY A 18 -30.54 -0.71 -20.34
N ALA A 19 -30.05 0.46 -20.69
CA ALA A 19 -28.74 0.89 -20.22
C ALA A 19 -28.83 0.92 -18.69
N GLN A 20 -28.32 -0.08 -18.01
CA GLN A 20 -28.11 0.01 -16.56
C GLN A 20 -27.16 1.19 -16.36
N ALA A 21 -27.59 2.19 -15.62
CA ALA A 21 -26.73 3.29 -15.23
C ALA A 21 -25.58 2.66 -14.41
N GLN A 22 -24.35 2.83 -14.90
CA GLN A 22 -23.17 2.32 -14.21
C GLN A 22 -23.09 3.01 -12.84
N THR A 23 -22.83 2.23 -11.80
CA THR A 23 -22.68 2.77 -10.43
C THR A 23 -21.49 3.73 -10.40
N ILE A 24 -21.72 4.96 -9.91
CA ILE A 24 -20.64 5.95 -9.73
C ILE A 24 -20.16 5.85 -8.29
N LEU A 25 -18.83 5.67 -8.12
CA LEU A 25 -18.17 5.61 -6.83
C LEU A 25 -17.09 6.68 -6.74
N THR A 26 -16.77 7.09 -5.54
CA THR A 26 -15.66 8.00 -5.22
C THR A 26 -14.53 7.22 -4.53
N ALA A 27 -13.28 7.53 -4.89
CA ALA A 27 -12.13 6.91 -4.26
C ALA A 27 -11.05 7.94 -3.94
N GLU A 28 -10.37 7.77 -2.81
CA GLU A 28 -9.30 8.63 -2.35
C GLU A 28 -7.99 7.85 -2.20
N THR A 29 -6.88 8.44 -2.66
CA THR A 29 -5.56 7.79 -2.57
C THR A 29 -4.42 8.78 -2.48
N ALA A 30 -3.22 8.26 -2.19
CA ALA A 30 -1.95 8.99 -2.19
C ALA A 30 -1.55 9.46 -3.61
N ALA A 31 -0.30 9.86 -3.78
CA ALA A 31 0.23 10.25 -5.09
C ALA A 31 0.08 9.12 -6.12
N PRO A 32 -0.19 9.42 -7.40
CA PRO A 32 -0.52 8.42 -8.41
C PRO A 32 0.64 7.47 -8.79
N ASN A 33 1.86 7.80 -8.40
CA ASN A 33 3.08 7.05 -8.72
C ASN A 33 3.64 6.21 -7.57
N VAL A 34 2.87 6.00 -6.52
CA VAL A 34 3.20 5.10 -5.39
C VAL A 34 2.18 3.96 -5.31
N THR A 35 2.53 2.87 -4.61
CA THR A 35 1.70 1.66 -4.56
C THR A 35 0.22 1.93 -4.24
N PRO A 36 -0.15 2.71 -3.19
CA PRO A 36 -1.56 3.01 -2.92
C PRO A 36 -2.26 3.78 -4.05
N GLY A 37 -1.54 4.72 -4.69
CA GLY A 37 -2.07 5.49 -5.82
C GLY A 37 -2.35 4.62 -7.03
N ILE A 38 -1.38 3.78 -7.38
CA ILE A 38 -1.51 2.83 -8.50
C ILE A 38 -2.63 1.82 -8.22
N SER A 39 -2.76 1.33 -6.99
CA SER A 39 -3.81 0.37 -6.62
C SER A 39 -5.20 0.90 -6.95
N ILE A 40 -5.56 2.07 -6.42
CA ILE A 40 -6.89 2.68 -6.64
C ILE A 40 -7.14 3.03 -8.12
N ILE A 41 -6.11 3.56 -8.83
CA ILE A 41 -6.22 3.86 -10.25
C ILE A 41 -6.47 2.57 -11.05
N SER A 42 -5.75 1.50 -10.72
CA SER A 42 -5.93 0.19 -11.35
C SER A 42 -7.31 -0.42 -11.05
N LEU A 43 -7.83 -0.25 -9.82
CA LEU A 43 -9.19 -0.66 -9.49
C LEU A 43 -10.22 0.07 -10.34
N SER A 44 -10.06 1.39 -10.53
CA SER A 44 -10.94 2.18 -11.40
C SER A 44 -10.96 1.64 -12.82
N GLU A 45 -9.79 1.32 -13.40
CA GLU A 45 -9.70 0.74 -14.73
C GLU A 45 -10.32 -0.66 -14.80
N ALA A 46 -10.03 -1.53 -13.82
CA ALA A 46 -10.57 -2.88 -13.77
C ALA A 46 -12.10 -2.89 -13.63
N ALA A 47 -12.64 -2.03 -12.74
CA ALA A 47 -14.07 -1.90 -12.51
C ALA A 47 -14.80 -1.37 -13.77
N ALA A 48 -14.21 -0.39 -14.46
CA ALA A 48 -14.73 0.13 -15.71
C ALA A 48 -14.70 -0.92 -16.83
N LYS A 49 -13.58 -1.65 -16.97
CA LYS A 49 -13.42 -2.75 -17.94
C LYS A 49 -14.43 -3.86 -17.72
N ALA A 50 -14.74 -4.20 -16.47
CA ALA A 50 -15.73 -5.20 -16.10
C ALA A 50 -17.18 -4.67 -16.14
N GLY A 51 -17.39 -3.38 -16.37
CA GLY A 51 -18.74 -2.75 -16.35
C GLY A 51 -19.38 -2.67 -14.97
N VAL A 52 -18.58 -2.78 -13.89
CA VAL A 52 -19.05 -2.81 -12.49
C VAL A 52 -19.36 -1.41 -11.98
N ALA A 53 -18.42 -0.47 -12.14
CA ALA A 53 -18.55 0.89 -11.65
C ALA A 53 -17.68 1.88 -12.43
N ASP A 54 -18.06 3.16 -12.40
CA ASP A 54 -17.23 4.32 -12.75
C ASP A 54 -16.66 4.91 -11.44
N ILE A 55 -15.36 4.74 -11.20
CA ILE A 55 -14.72 5.18 -9.96
C ILE A 55 -13.99 6.50 -10.21
N GLN A 56 -14.46 7.56 -9.57
CA GLN A 56 -13.86 8.90 -9.62
C GLN A 56 -12.73 8.99 -8.58
N VAL A 57 -11.48 9.01 -9.05
CA VAL A 57 -10.30 8.95 -8.19
C VAL A 57 -9.76 10.34 -7.85
N SER A 58 -9.69 10.65 -6.56
CA SER A 58 -9.02 11.82 -5.98
C SER A 58 -7.63 11.42 -5.48
N SER A 59 -6.58 11.69 -6.27
CA SER A 59 -5.18 11.39 -5.91
C SER A 59 -4.54 12.50 -5.08
N GLY A 60 -3.40 12.19 -4.43
CA GLY A 60 -2.61 13.14 -3.64
C GLY A 60 -3.21 13.46 -2.29
N GLN A 61 -4.15 12.67 -1.83
CA GLN A 61 -4.82 12.85 -0.54
C GLN A 61 -3.94 12.41 0.64
N THR A 62 -4.25 12.93 1.81
CA THR A 62 -3.69 12.45 3.07
C THR A 62 -4.49 11.23 3.53
N LEU A 63 -3.92 10.04 3.44
CA LEU A 63 -4.62 8.77 3.69
C LEU A 63 -5.28 8.69 5.09
N THR A 64 -4.76 9.42 6.09
CA THR A 64 -5.40 9.58 7.39
C THR A 64 -6.83 10.12 7.27
N ASN A 65 -7.02 11.16 6.44
CA ASN A 65 -8.34 11.73 6.19
C ASN A 65 -9.19 10.78 5.33
N SER A 66 -8.58 10.16 4.33
CA SER A 66 -9.26 9.25 3.41
C SER A 66 -9.87 8.04 4.14
N VAL A 67 -9.13 7.44 5.07
CA VAL A 67 -9.64 6.34 5.92
C VAL A 67 -10.84 6.80 6.77
N GLN A 68 -10.75 7.99 7.37
CA GLN A 68 -11.86 8.56 8.12
C GLN A 68 -13.06 8.88 7.21
N ASN A 69 -12.83 9.42 6.02
CA ASN A 69 -13.89 9.73 5.06
C ASN A 69 -14.68 8.48 4.64
N VAL A 70 -14.00 7.35 4.42
CA VAL A 70 -14.69 6.07 4.13
C VAL A 70 -15.48 5.58 5.34
N ALA A 71 -14.91 5.66 6.55
CA ALA A 71 -15.63 5.28 7.77
C ALA A 71 -16.89 6.13 8.02
N GLU A 72 -16.84 7.41 7.65
CA GLU A 72 -17.95 8.35 7.76
C GLU A 72 -18.93 8.32 6.54
N GLY A 73 -18.63 7.53 5.50
CA GLY A 73 -19.43 7.44 4.27
C GLY A 73 -19.35 8.66 3.37
N LYS A 74 -18.26 9.44 3.47
CA LYS A 74 -17.98 10.61 2.61
C LYS A 74 -17.23 10.25 1.32
N SER A 75 -16.58 9.10 1.31
CA SER A 75 -15.94 8.47 0.15
C SER A 75 -16.27 7.00 0.19
N ASP A 76 -16.35 6.33 -0.96
CA ASP A 76 -16.74 4.94 -1.06
C ASP A 76 -15.53 4.00 -0.85
N ILE A 77 -14.36 4.40 -1.36
CA ILE A 77 -13.13 3.59 -1.36
C ILE A 77 -11.95 4.46 -0.95
N ALA A 78 -11.00 3.88 -0.20
CA ALA A 78 -9.70 4.51 0.03
C ALA A 78 -8.57 3.49 0.12
N ALA A 79 -7.38 3.90 -0.30
CA ALA A 79 -6.16 3.18 0.05
C ALA A 79 -5.81 3.40 1.53
N ALA A 80 -5.50 2.34 2.27
CA ALA A 80 -5.27 2.40 3.70
C ALA A 80 -4.06 1.56 4.14
N PRO A 81 -2.95 2.17 4.60
CA PRO A 81 -2.00 1.49 5.47
C PRO A 81 -2.70 0.99 6.74
N PHE A 82 -2.53 -0.27 7.12
CA PHE A 82 -3.32 -0.86 8.22
C PHE A 82 -3.03 -0.30 9.61
N ILE A 83 -1.94 0.43 9.77
CA ILE A 83 -1.73 1.23 10.99
C ILE A 83 -2.83 2.29 11.18
N LEU A 84 -3.43 2.83 10.11
CA LEU A 84 -4.43 3.90 10.21
C LEU A 84 -5.75 3.42 10.82
N PRO A 85 -6.38 2.33 10.39
CA PRO A 85 -7.54 1.76 11.08
C PRO A 85 -7.28 1.42 12.55
N PHE A 86 -6.07 0.95 12.88
CA PHE A 86 -5.68 0.70 14.26
C PHE A 86 -5.63 1.99 15.09
N LEU A 87 -4.95 3.03 14.61
CA LEU A 87 -4.89 4.33 15.29
C LEU A 87 -6.28 4.94 15.44
N LEU A 88 -7.12 4.82 14.41
CA LEU A 88 -8.52 5.25 14.44
C LEU A 88 -9.28 4.51 15.55
N SER A 89 -9.18 3.19 15.63
CA SER A 89 -9.88 2.37 16.63
C SER A 89 -9.50 2.71 18.07
N ARG A 90 -8.34 3.33 18.27
CA ARG A 90 -7.85 3.77 19.58
C ARG A 90 -8.12 5.24 19.86
N GLY A 91 -8.49 6.03 18.85
CA GLY A 91 -8.63 7.48 18.95
C GLY A 91 -7.31 8.15 19.32
N VAL A 92 -6.19 7.73 18.72
CA VAL A 92 -4.86 8.24 19.05
C VAL A 92 -4.13 8.77 17.80
N GLY A 93 -3.00 9.44 18.04
CA GLY A 93 -2.21 10.03 16.94
C GLY A 93 -3.03 11.04 16.14
N PRO A 94 -3.16 10.90 14.82
CA PRO A 94 -3.92 11.83 13.99
C PRO A 94 -5.42 11.87 14.33
N TYR A 95 -5.94 10.86 15.00
CA TYR A 95 -7.34 10.72 15.38
C TYR A 95 -7.63 11.06 16.86
N ALA A 96 -6.65 11.60 17.59
CA ALA A 96 -6.81 11.93 19.03
C ALA A 96 -7.99 12.87 19.30
N GLY A 97 -8.34 13.76 18.35
CA GLY A 97 -9.49 14.66 18.48
C GLY A 97 -10.85 13.97 18.46
N LEU A 98 -10.94 12.74 17.96
CA LEU A 98 -12.19 11.95 17.95
C LEU A 98 -12.46 11.28 19.30
N GLY A 99 -11.41 10.98 20.04
CA GLY A 99 -11.49 10.15 21.24
C GLY A 99 -11.68 8.66 20.90
N LYS A 100 -11.51 7.81 21.94
CA LYS A 100 -11.47 6.36 21.76
C LYS A 100 -12.83 5.78 21.32
N GLU A 101 -13.93 6.25 21.88
CA GLU A 101 -15.26 5.70 21.61
C GLU A 101 -15.69 5.95 20.16
N THR A 102 -15.65 7.20 19.71
CA THR A 102 -15.96 7.58 18.33
C THR A 102 -14.98 6.92 17.33
N GLY A 103 -13.70 6.90 17.68
CA GLY A 103 -12.68 6.25 16.83
C GLY A 103 -12.93 4.75 16.64
N ALA A 104 -13.29 4.04 17.71
CA ALA A 104 -13.63 2.63 17.65
C ALA A 104 -14.89 2.36 16.82
N GLU A 105 -15.93 3.19 16.96
CA GLU A 105 -17.14 3.12 16.15
C GLU A 105 -16.80 3.31 14.66
N LEU A 106 -16.03 4.33 14.30
CA LEU A 106 -15.66 4.58 12.92
C LEU A 106 -14.79 3.46 12.35
N ALA A 107 -13.81 2.98 13.09
CA ALA A 107 -12.95 1.87 12.64
C ALA A 107 -13.76 0.58 12.36
N SER A 108 -14.81 0.32 13.16
CA SER A 108 -15.69 -0.84 12.94
C SER A 108 -16.51 -0.78 11.65
N LYS A 109 -16.58 0.38 11.01
CA LYS A 109 -17.26 0.59 9.72
C LYS A 109 -16.35 0.34 8.51
N LEU A 110 -15.09 -0.04 8.72
CA LEU A 110 -14.14 -0.28 7.65
C LEU A 110 -14.01 -1.78 7.35
N ALA A 111 -13.92 -2.11 6.06
CA ALA A 111 -13.61 -3.46 5.57
C ALA A 111 -12.65 -3.39 4.39
N VAL A 112 -11.95 -4.50 4.10
CA VAL A 112 -10.93 -4.61 3.06
C VAL A 112 -11.49 -5.33 1.84
N LEU A 113 -11.19 -4.86 0.63
CA LEU A 113 -11.45 -5.61 -0.61
C LEU A 113 -10.28 -6.55 -0.91
N TYR A 114 -9.06 -6.06 -0.86
CA TYR A 114 -7.81 -6.80 -1.06
C TYR A 114 -6.64 -6.07 -0.43
N THR A 115 -5.58 -6.81 -0.19
CA THR A 115 -4.38 -6.36 0.50
C THR A 115 -3.21 -6.19 -0.46
N TYR A 116 -2.20 -5.42 -0.04
CA TYR A 116 -0.92 -5.28 -0.72
C TYR A 116 0.17 -4.77 0.22
N ARG A 117 1.42 -5.03 -0.16
CA ARG A 117 2.58 -4.44 0.51
C ARG A 117 2.83 -3.04 -0.08
N ILE A 118 2.84 -2.04 0.78
CA ILE A 118 3.07 -0.64 0.39
C ILE A 118 4.56 -0.38 0.18
N SER A 119 5.41 -0.87 1.09
CA SER A 119 6.85 -0.63 1.08
C SER A 119 7.59 -1.56 2.05
N VAL A 120 8.92 -1.60 1.94
CA VAL A 120 9.82 -2.14 2.96
C VAL A 120 10.74 -1.02 3.41
N GLN A 121 10.93 -0.85 4.71
CA GLN A 121 11.87 0.16 5.23
C GLN A 121 13.30 -0.36 5.09
N GLY A 122 14.21 0.48 4.57
CA GLY A 122 15.61 0.10 4.38
C GLY A 122 16.57 1.28 4.44
N LEU A 123 17.86 0.96 4.55
CA LEU A 123 18.98 1.89 4.47
C LEU A 123 19.55 1.89 3.06
N TYR A 124 19.82 3.07 2.52
CA TYR A 124 20.58 3.22 1.28
C TYR A 124 21.39 4.53 1.28
N ALA A 125 22.46 4.57 0.50
CA ALA A 125 23.29 5.75 0.34
C ALA A 125 24.00 5.75 -1.01
N TYR A 126 24.52 6.89 -1.43
CA TYR A 126 25.48 6.93 -2.52
C TYR A 126 26.81 6.30 -2.10
N ASP A 127 27.46 5.60 -3.02
CA ASP A 127 28.78 5.00 -2.78
C ASP A 127 29.81 6.07 -2.40
N SER A 128 29.66 7.27 -2.95
CA SER A 128 30.50 8.43 -2.61
C SER A 128 30.35 8.93 -1.17
N SER A 129 29.29 8.59 -0.46
CA SER A 129 29.09 8.95 0.96
C SER A 129 29.95 8.13 1.91
N ASN A 130 30.59 7.05 1.43
CA ASN A 130 31.43 6.16 2.22
C ASN A 130 30.72 5.60 3.46
N ILE A 131 29.45 5.27 3.34
CA ILE A 131 28.68 4.55 4.35
C ILE A 131 29.02 3.06 4.21
N SER A 132 29.38 2.42 5.31
CA SER A 132 29.74 0.99 5.33
C SER A 132 28.60 0.06 5.75
N GLY A 133 27.40 0.60 5.95
CA GLY A 133 26.22 -0.09 6.45
C GLY A 133 25.62 0.59 7.67
N TRP A 134 24.84 -0.15 8.44
CA TRP A 134 24.19 0.37 9.65
C TRP A 134 25.19 0.91 10.67
N ASP A 135 26.32 0.23 10.89
CA ASP A 135 27.37 0.65 11.82
C ASP A 135 28.09 1.93 11.36
N GLY A 136 28.03 2.27 10.07
CA GLY A 136 28.63 3.47 9.50
C GLY A 136 27.82 4.75 9.66
N LEU A 137 26.73 4.74 10.40
CA LEU A 137 25.80 5.87 10.54
C LEU A 137 26.14 6.84 11.68
N GLU A 138 27.11 6.53 12.54
CA GLU A 138 27.50 7.38 13.67
C GLU A 138 28.01 8.75 13.16
N GLY A 139 27.44 9.82 13.72
CA GLY A 139 27.77 11.20 13.37
C GLY A 139 27.28 11.66 12.00
N LYS A 140 26.59 10.80 11.25
CA LYS A 140 26.12 11.10 9.90
C LYS A 140 24.78 11.84 9.89
N THR A 141 24.50 12.47 8.75
CA THR A 141 23.20 13.09 8.46
C THR A 141 22.32 12.11 7.71
N ILE A 142 21.15 11.76 8.27
CA ILE A 142 20.23 10.78 7.71
C ILE A 142 18.93 11.47 7.29
N PHE A 143 18.56 11.37 6.02
CA PHE A 143 17.19 11.69 5.60
C PHE A 143 16.27 10.54 5.99
N ASN A 144 15.34 10.81 6.89
CA ASN A 144 14.46 9.81 7.49
C ASN A 144 12.96 10.07 7.25
N GLY A 145 12.65 10.85 6.20
CA GLY A 145 11.30 11.07 5.72
C GLY A 145 10.70 12.44 6.08
N PRO A 146 9.39 12.59 5.96
CA PRO A 146 8.67 13.80 6.34
C PRO A 146 8.75 14.12 7.83
N PRO A 147 8.54 15.39 8.25
CA PRO A 147 8.69 15.80 9.66
C PRO A 147 7.69 15.17 10.64
N ARG A 148 6.77 14.33 10.15
CA ARG A 148 5.83 13.55 10.97
C ARG A 148 5.25 12.38 10.17
N GLY A 149 4.69 11.40 10.87
CA GLY A 149 4.02 10.23 10.30
C GLY A 149 4.82 8.94 10.41
N ALA A 150 4.28 7.86 9.85
CA ALA A 150 4.80 6.50 10.00
C ALA A 150 6.24 6.35 9.46
N ALA A 151 6.57 6.99 8.34
CA ALA A 151 7.89 6.87 7.74
C ALA A 151 9.00 7.32 8.70
N LEU A 152 8.86 8.49 9.34
CA LEU A 152 9.81 9.01 10.32
C LEU A 152 9.91 8.10 11.55
N THR A 153 8.77 7.67 12.07
CA THR A 153 8.73 6.77 13.24
C THR A 153 9.44 5.45 12.94
N ASN A 154 9.17 4.85 11.79
CA ASN A 154 9.79 3.59 11.38
C ASN A 154 11.30 3.76 11.09
N ALA A 155 11.70 4.86 10.46
CA ALA A 155 13.13 5.14 10.22
C ALA A 155 13.92 5.25 11.52
N ARG A 156 13.42 6.01 12.49
CA ARG A 156 14.03 6.13 13.83
C ARG A 156 14.10 4.79 14.55
N LEU A 157 12.99 4.04 14.52
CA LEU A 157 12.92 2.73 15.14
C LEU A 157 13.91 1.75 14.50
N LEU A 158 13.98 1.70 13.17
CA LEU A 158 14.87 0.81 12.44
C LEU A 158 16.36 1.19 12.66
N THR A 159 16.68 2.48 12.64
CA THR A 159 18.04 2.95 12.96
C THR A 159 18.42 2.54 14.38
N LYS A 160 17.57 2.79 15.36
CA LYS A 160 17.81 2.38 16.76
C LYS A 160 17.95 0.87 16.90
N LEU A 161 17.13 0.10 16.20
CA LEU A 161 17.16 -1.36 16.24
C LEU A 161 18.50 -1.93 15.75
N ASN A 162 19.04 -1.36 14.67
CA ASN A 162 20.27 -1.86 14.05
C ASN A 162 21.55 -1.31 14.69
N THR A 163 21.49 -0.14 15.35
CA THR A 163 22.69 0.59 15.79
C THR A 163 22.69 0.94 17.27
N GLY A 164 21.53 0.87 17.94
CA GLY A 164 21.34 1.43 19.28
C GLY A 164 21.27 2.95 19.36
N MET A 165 21.49 3.68 18.25
CA MET A 165 21.56 5.13 18.22
C MET A 165 20.17 5.79 18.16
N GLU A 166 20.08 6.99 18.75
CA GLU A 166 18.91 7.88 18.66
C GLU A 166 19.26 9.15 17.91
N GLU A 167 18.26 9.72 17.23
CA GLU A 167 18.40 11.01 16.56
C GLU A 167 18.76 12.12 17.55
N GLY A 168 19.74 12.93 17.20
CA GLY A 168 20.30 13.99 18.05
C GLY A 168 21.37 13.51 19.04
N GLY A 169 21.53 12.19 19.25
CA GLY A 169 22.56 11.61 20.09
C GLY A 169 23.64 10.87 19.30
N GLY A 170 23.27 10.10 18.30
CA GLY A 170 24.20 9.31 17.48
C GLY A 170 24.26 9.76 16.02
N TYR A 171 23.19 10.38 15.51
CA TYR A 171 23.12 10.90 14.15
C TYR A 171 22.22 12.14 14.08
N THR A 172 22.31 12.90 12.97
CA THR A 172 21.44 14.05 12.68
C THR A 172 20.35 13.64 11.69
N GLY A 173 19.08 13.81 12.06
CA GLY A 173 17.95 13.55 11.16
C GLY A 173 17.60 14.76 10.29
N ILE A 174 17.39 14.54 8.99
CA ILE A 174 16.77 15.51 8.07
C ILE A 174 15.37 15.03 7.75
N GLN A 175 14.40 15.95 7.82
CA GLN A 175 13.01 15.70 7.47
C GLN A 175 12.56 16.71 6.42
N VAL A 176 12.11 16.20 5.26
CA VAL A 176 11.49 17.00 4.19
C VAL A 176 10.22 16.31 3.69
N ASN A 177 9.31 17.10 3.13
CA ASN A 177 8.10 16.54 2.53
C ASN A 177 8.41 15.66 1.31
N TRP A 178 7.56 14.66 1.04
CA TRP A 178 7.77 13.71 -0.04
C TRP A 178 8.02 14.35 -1.40
N GLY A 179 7.40 15.49 -1.70
CA GLY A 179 7.63 16.22 -2.94
C GLY A 179 9.07 16.72 -3.13
N GLN A 180 9.86 16.79 -2.05
CA GLN A 180 11.28 17.18 -2.07
C GLN A 180 12.24 15.99 -1.94
N ALA A 181 11.72 14.79 -1.68
CA ALA A 181 12.54 13.61 -1.38
C ALA A 181 13.56 13.29 -2.49
N VAL A 182 13.12 13.23 -3.76
CA VAL A 182 14.01 12.94 -4.88
C VAL A 182 15.13 13.96 -4.96
N LYS A 183 14.81 15.25 -4.84
CA LYS A 183 15.83 16.31 -4.84
C LYS A 183 16.81 16.17 -3.67
N THR A 184 16.32 15.90 -2.46
CA THR A 184 17.14 15.71 -1.25
C THR A 184 18.09 14.52 -1.40
N ILE A 185 17.66 13.46 -2.08
CA ILE A 185 18.51 12.32 -2.40
C ILE A 185 19.56 12.72 -3.45
N GLN A 186 19.14 13.37 -4.54
CA GLN A 186 20.04 13.72 -5.66
C GLN A 186 21.09 14.78 -5.34
N ASP A 187 20.77 15.74 -4.48
CA ASP A 187 21.70 16.85 -4.16
C ASP A 187 22.68 16.51 -3.01
N GLY A 188 22.60 15.30 -2.45
CA GLY A 188 23.49 14.85 -1.39
C GLY A 188 23.35 15.63 -0.08
N SER A 189 22.15 16.19 0.20
CA SER A 189 21.88 16.92 1.46
C SER A 189 21.95 16.02 2.70
N ALA A 190 21.98 14.70 2.52
CA ALA A 190 22.16 13.72 3.57
C ALA A 190 23.23 12.70 3.17
N ASP A 191 23.95 12.17 4.15
CA ASP A 191 24.95 11.09 3.94
C ASP A 191 24.29 9.76 3.64
N ALA A 192 23.12 9.50 4.24
CA ALA A 192 22.36 8.27 4.09
C ALA A 192 20.85 8.51 4.14
N PHE A 193 20.09 7.51 3.71
CA PHE A 193 18.64 7.55 3.58
C PHE A 193 18.04 6.30 4.25
N VAL A 194 17.19 6.50 5.25
CA VAL A 194 16.42 5.41 5.89
C VAL A 194 14.95 5.67 5.60
N LEU A 195 14.44 5.06 4.53
CA LEU A 195 13.12 5.37 3.98
C LEU A 195 12.34 4.11 3.62
N PRO A 196 11.00 4.19 3.56
CA PRO A 196 10.19 3.15 2.95
C PRO A 196 10.49 3.05 1.45
N MET A 197 10.77 1.85 0.95
CA MET A 197 11.13 1.56 -0.44
C MET A 197 10.15 0.60 -1.08
N ALA A 198 9.86 0.78 -2.37
CA ALA A 198 9.38 -0.26 -3.26
C ALA A 198 10.58 -0.93 -3.96
N PHE A 199 10.40 -2.05 -4.65
CA PHE A 199 11.50 -2.71 -5.36
C PHE A 199 11.13 -3.00 -6.83
N PRO A 200 11.84 -2.36 -7.80
CA PRO A 200 12.82 -1.28 -7.64
C PRO A 200 12.18 0.05 -7.20
N ASP A 201 12.84 0.80 -6.32
CA ASP A 201 12.33 2.09 -5.85
C ASP A 201 12.54 3.18 -6.91
N PRO A 202 11.50 3.92 -7.32
CA PRO A 202 11.62 4.98 -8.31
C PRO A 202 12.56 6.11 -7.90
N ARG A 203 12.70 6.39 -6.58
CA ARG A 203 13.61 7.43 -6.07
C ARG A 203 15.06 6.99 -6.19
N VAL A 204 15.36 5.71 -5.89
CA VAL A 204 16.69 5.13 -6.10
C VAL A 204 17.02 5.16 -7.59
N THR A 205 16.12 4.70 -8.45
CA THR A 205 16.31 4.72 -9.91
C THR A 205 16.58 6.15 -10.43
N ALA A 206 15.83 7.13 -9.96
CA ALA A 206 16.04 8.53 -10.34
C ALA A 206 17.40 9.09 -9.82
N ALA A 207 17.84 8.64 -8.64
CA ALA A 207 19.08 9.07 -8.00
C ALA A 207 20.34 8.54 -8.70
N LEU A 208 20.26 7.45 -9.48
CA LEU A 208 21.38 6.90 -10.24
C LEU A 208 21.96 7.88 -11.29
N SER A 209 21.20 8.90 -11.68
CA SER A 209 21.73 10.00 -12.51
C SER A 209 22.83 10.82 -11.82
N SER A 210 22.94 10.75 -10.49
CA SER A 210 23.92 11.46 -9.67
C SER A 210 25.05 10.58 -9.13
N GLY A 211 24.94 9.25 -9.24
CA GLY A 211 25.96 8.30 -8.82
C GLY A 211 25.37 6.93 -8.46
N ASP A 212 26.26 5.96 -8.32
CA ASP A 212 25.91 4.61 -7.91
C ASP A 212 25.49 4.58 -6.43
N MET A 213 24.63 3.63 -6.10
CA MET A 213 24.03 3.54 -4.77
C MET A 213 24.17 2.13 -4.19
N THR A 214 24.36 2.07 -2.88
CA THR A 214 24.29 0.84 -2.12
C THR A 214 23.06 0.82 -1.22
N ILE A 215 22.39 -0.32 -1.17
CA ILE A 215 21.24 -0.62 -0.30
C ILE A 215 21.66 -1.73 0.66
N TRP A 216 21.40 -1.55 1.96
CA TRP A 216 21.76 -2.55 2.99
C TRP A 216 20.51 -3.22 3.54
N SER A 217 20.54 -4.54 3.56
CA SER A 217 19.60 -5.37 4.30
C SER A 217 19.68 -5.10 5.81
N VAL A 218 18.62 -5.35 6.55
CA VAL A 218 18.72 -5.55 8.00
C VAL A 218 19.56 -6.81 8.23
N PRO A 219 20.57 -6.78 9.12
CA PRO A 219 21.37 -7.96 9.47
C PRO A 219 20.49 -9.12 9.91
N LYS A 220 20.89 -10.33 9.55
CA LYS A 220 20.09 -11.54 9.80
C LYS A 220 19.83 -11.78 11.28
N ASP A 221 20.82 -11.58 12.13
CA ASP A 221 20.72 -11.74 13.58
C ASP A 221 19.78 -10.71 14.22
N VAL A 222 19.76 -9.47 13.70
CA VAL A 222 18.81 -8.42 14.10
C VAL A 222 17.39 -8.79 13.65
N PHE A 223 17.24 -9.23 12.40
CA PHE A 223 15.95 -9.61 11.82
C PHE A 223 15.30 -10.82 12.54
N ASP A 224 16.11 -11.82 12.89
CA ASP A 224 15.68 -13.02 13.61
C ASP A 224 15.52 -12.75 15.14
N GLY A 225 15.91 -11.57 15.61
CA GLY A 225 15.93 -11.21 17.02
C GLY A 225 14.56 -10.82 17.59
N GLU A 226 14.42 -10.93 18.93
CA GLU A 226 13.19 -10.58 19.66
C GLU A 226 12.79 -9.10 19.46
N ALA A 227 13.74 -8.20 19.37
CA ALA A 227 13.50 -6.79 19.17
C ALA A 227 12.80 -6.51 17.83
N PHE A 228 13.24 -7.17 16.76
CA PHE A 228 12.60 -7.09 15.44
C PHE A 228 11.21 -7.75 15.45
N ALA A 229 11.06 -8.89 16.11
CA ALA A 229 9.77 -9.56 16.29
C ALA A 229 8.74 -8.64 17.00
N ASN A 230 9.19 -7.77 17.92
CA ASN A 230 8.33 -6.78 18.55
C ASN A 230 7.95 -5.62 17.60
N VAL A 231 8.83 -5.23 16.67
CA VAL A 231 8.50 -4.28 15.59
C VAL A 231 7.45 -4.86 14.67
N ALA A 232 7.57 -6.13 14.31
CA ALA A 232 6.62 -6.84 13.46
C ALA A 232 5.22 -7.00 14.10
N LYS A 233 5.07 -6.78 15.42
CA LYS A 233 3.75 -6.73 16.09
C LYS A 233 3.02 -5.39 15.97
N ILE A 234 3.69 -4.36 15.42
CA ILE A 234 3.04 -3.07 15.16
C ILE A 234 2.02 -3.26 14.05
N PRO A 235 0.74 -2.89 14.24
CA PRO A 235 -0.28 -3.12 13.23
C PRO A 235 0.08 -2.56 11.86
N GLY A 236 -0.12 -3.36 10.82
CA GLY A 236 0.27 -3.02 9.46
C GLY A 236 1.77 -3.16 9.19
N THR A 237 2.53 -3.80 10.09
CA THR A 237 3.95 -4.12 9.90
C THR A 237 4.12 -5.63 9.82
N VAL A 238 4.87 -6.10 8.83
CA VAL A 238 5.18 -7.53 8.64
C VAL A 238 6.67 -7.72 8.42
N PRO A 239 7.26 -8.86 8.82
CA PRO A 239 8.61 -9.19 8.44
C PRO A 239 8.66 -9.46 6.93
N VAL A 240 9.61 -8.86 6.24
CA VAL A 240 9.85 -9.11 4.81
C VAL A 240 11.23 -9.68 4.62
N SER A 241 11.29 -10.82 3.94
CA SER A 241 12.51 -11.41 3.40
C SER A 241 12.26 -11.66 1.91
N LEU A 242 13.05 -11.04 1.03
CA LEU A 242 12.90 -11.07 -0.41
C LEU A 242 14.24 -11.45 -1.04
N ALA A 243 14.22 -12.34 -2.04
CA ALA A 243 15.44 -12.64 -2.79
C ALA A 243 15.96 -11.38 -3.49
N ILE A 244 17.26 -11.10 -3.38
CA ILE A 244 17.88 -9.93 -4.01
C ILE A 244 17.63 -9.92 -5.52
N SER A 245 17.62 -11.09 -6.17
CA SER A 245 17.31 -11.24 -7.60
C SER A 245 15.90 -10.78 -8.00
N GLU A 246 14.98 -10.72 -7.03
CA GLU A 246 13.59 -10.28 -7.25
C GLU A 246 13.41 -8.78 -7.03
N MET A 247 14.42 -8.07 -6.51
CA MET A 247 14.31 -6.64 -6.24
C MET A 247 14.29 -5.77 -7.51
N GLY A 248 14.69 -6.32 -8.66
CA GLY A 248 14.52 -5.70 -9.96
C GLY A 248 15.46 -4.52 -10.26
N TYR A 249 16.53 -4.34 -9.47
CA TYR A 249 17.54 -3.35 -9.76
C TYR A 249 18.53 -3.85 -10.83
N GLY A 250 19.02 -2.92 -11.66
CA GLY A 250 20.08 -3.14 -12.64
C GLY A 250 21.41 -2.51 -12.21
N ASP A 251 22.22 -2.16 -13.20
CA ASP A 251 23.52 -1.51 -13.01
C ASP A 251 23.40 -0.24 -12.18
N GLY A 252 24.44 0.05 -11.38
CA GLY A 252 24.52 1.22 -10.51
C GLY A 252 23.88 1.04 -9.12
N VAL A 253 23.30 -0.13 -8.82
CA VAL A 253 22.79 -0.46 -7.48
C VAL A 253 23.47 -1.72 -6.94
N THR A 254 24.15 -1.58 -5.82
CA THR A 254 24.69 -2.70 -5.04
C THR A 254 23.75 -3.01 -3.87
N ILE A 255 23.42 -4.27 -3.66
CA ILE A 255 22.63 -4.70 -2.50
C ILE A 255 23.52 -5.53 -1.60
N VAL A 256 23.69 -5.07 -0.36
CA VAL A 256 24.51 -5.73 0.66
C VAL A 256 23.64 -6.50 1.62
N SER A 257 23.91 -7.80 1.69
CA SER A 257 23.31 -8.74 2.63
C SER A 257 24.33 -9.83 2.98
N GLU A 258 24.09 -10.57 4.05
CA GLU A 258 24.91 -11.70 4.48
C GLU A 258 24.67 -12.96 3.63
N ASP A 259 23.57 -12.97 2.92
CA ASP A 259 23.15 -14.01 1.99
C ASP A 259 22.38 -13.36 0.80
N ASP A 260 21.76 -14.16 -0.04
CA ASP A 260 21.01 -13.65 -1.20
C ASP A 260 19.61 -13.09 -0.84
N MET A 261 19.37 -12.72 0.43
CA MET A 261 18.08 -12.24 0.92
C MET A 261 18.16 -10.80 1.45
N PHE A 262 17.32 -9.92 0.94
CA PHE A 262 17.07 -8.61 1.54
C PHE A 262 16.01 -8.72 2.64
N ARG A 263 16.26 -8.12 3.81
CA ARG A 263 15.37 -8.15 4.98
C ARG A 263 15.04 -6.76 5.46
N GLY A 264 13.81 -6.60 5.95
CA GLY A 264 13.36 -5.36 6.60
C GLY A 264 11.90 -5.41 7.04
N PRO A 265 11.44 -4.42 7.81
CA PRO A 265 10.03 -4.31 8.16
C PRO A 265 9.23 -3.80 6.96
N GLY A 266 8.22 -4.56 6.56
CA GLY A 266 7.29 -4.20 5.53
C GLY A 266 6.09 -3.44 6.09
N THR A 267 5.59 -2.46 5.34
CA THR A 267 4.30 -1.82 5.60
C THR A 267 3.26 -2.44 4.69
N VAL A 268 2.19 -2.96 5.26
CA VAL A 268 1.06 -3.53 4.52
C VAL A 268 -0.19 -2.67 4.68
N GLY A 269 -1.06 -2.81 3.73
CA GLY A 269 -2.34 -2.13 3.66
C GLY A 269 -3.26 -2.79 2.66
N GLY A 270 -4.31 -2.09 2.28
CA GLY A 270 -5.27 -2.57 1.30
C GLY A 270 -6.17 -1.44 0.83
N ASP A 271 -7.02 -1.76 -0.13
CA ASP A 271 -8.09 -0.85 -0.49
C ASP A 271 -9.31 -1.17 0.37
N VAL A 272 -9.77 -0.15 1.10
CA VAL A 272 -10.83 -0.26 2.10
C VAL A 272 -12.11 0.41 1.63
N VAL A 273 -13.21 -0.15 2.08
CA VAL A 273 -14.58 0.32 1.84
C VAL A 273 -15.35 0.41 3.17
N ASN A 274 -16.52 1.03 3.16
CA ASN A 274 -17.41 0.93 4.31
C ASN A 274 -18.05 -0.48 4.34
N VAL A 275 -18.20 -1.07 5.53
CA VAL A 275 -18.87 -2.38 5.72
C VAL A 275 -20.32 -2.41 5.21
N SER A 276 -20.94 -1.22 5.06
CA SER A 276 -22.28 -1.07 4.50
C SER A 276 -22.32 -1.06 2.97
N MET A 277 -21.16 -1.15 2.28
CA MET A 277 -21.15 -1.33 0.82
C MET A 277 -21.98 -2.57 0.47
N ASP A 278 -22.74 -2.46 -0.61
CA ASP A 278 -23.54 -3.59 -1.08
C ASP A 278 -22.68 -4.84 -1.30
N PHE A 279 -23.18 -5.99 -0.89
CA PHE A 279 -22.44 -7.26 -0.96
C PHE A 279 -22.05 -7.62 -2.39
N ASP A 280 -22.98 -7.48 -3.35
CA ASP A 280 -22.73 -7.85 -4.74
C ASP A 280 -21.78 -6.85 -5.40
N LEU A 281 -21.85 -5.58 -5.03
CA LEU A 281 -20.92 -4.55 -5.50
C LEU A 281 -19.49 -4.82 -4.99
N ALA A 282 -19.29 -5.05 -3.70
CA ALA A 282 -17.99 -5.36 -3.13
C ALA A 282 -17.40 -6.65 -3.73
N LYS A 283 -18.26 -7.67 -3.95
CA LYS A 283 -17.89 -8.91 -4.63
C LYS A 283 -17.44 -8.65 -6.08
N ALA A 284 -18.21 -7.87 -6.83
CA ALA A 284 -17.89 -7.56 -8.23
C ALA A 284 -16.60 -6.73 -8.37
N LEU A 285 -16.37 -5.76 -7.48
CA LEU A 285 -15.14 -4.97 -7.44
C LEU A 285 -13.92 -5.87 -7.16
N THR A 286 -14.04 -6.79 -6.18
CA THR A 286 -12.97 -7.71 -5.84
C THR A 286 -12.71 -8.72 -6.96
N ALA A 287 -13.75 -9.24 -7.62
CA ALA A 287 -13.62 -10.11 -8.78
C ALA A 287 -12.92 -9.39 -9.95
N ALA A 288 -13.32 -8.14 -10.25
CA ALA A 288 -12.65 -7.32 -11.26
C ALA A 288 -11.17 -7.09 -10.94
N PHE A 289 -10.81 -6.90 -9.66
CA PHE A 289 -9.43 -6.85 -9.20
C PHE A 289 -8.69 -8.15 -9.53
N ILE A 290 -9.22 -9.30 -9.10
CA ILE A 290 -8.59 -10.63 -9.27
C ILE A 290 -8.34 -10.93 -10.75
N GLU A 291 -9.34 -10.71 -11.60
CA GLU A 291 -9.28 -10.98 -13.04
C GLU A 291 -8.27 -10.11 -13.78
N ASN A 292 -7.96 -8.91 -13.27
CA ASN A 292 -7.07 -7.95 -13.92
C ASN A 292 -5.74 -7.75 -13.20
N LEU A 293 -5.41 -8.60 -12.22
CA LEU A 293 -4.21 -8.46 -11.39
C LEU A 293 -2.93 -8.37 -12.21
N ASP A 294 -2.71 -9.27 -13.16
CA ASP A 294 -1.50 -9.30 -13.98
C ASP A 294 -1.53 -8.20 -15.05
N GLU A 295 -2.66 -8.05 -15.75
CA GLU A 295 -2.76 -7.17 -16.90
C GLU A 295 -2.77 -5.69 -16.50
N ILE A 296 -3.49 -5.31 -15.44
CA ILE A 296 -3.67 -3.91 -15.06
C ILE A 296 -2.76 -3.52 -13.88
N TYR A 297 -2.70 -4.32 -12.81
CA TYR A 297 -1.97 -3.91 -11.60
C TYR A 297 -0.47 -4.12 -11.70
N ARG A 298 -0.02 -5.36 -11.97
CA ARG A 298 1.41 -5.69 -11.98
C ARG A 298 2.17 -5.04 -13.12
N SER A 299 1.49 -4.69 -14.21
CA SER A 299 2.11 -4.05 -15.37
C SER A 299 2.31 -2.53 -15.24
N LYS A 300 1.67 -1.86 -14.27
CA LYS A 300 1.65 -0.38 -14.16
C LYS A 300 3.01 0.24 -13.86
N ALA A 301 3.84 -0.43 -13.09
CA ALA A 301 5.19 0.06 -12.78
C ALA A 301 6.11 -1.12 -12.45
N PRO A 302 7.44 -0.98 -12.63
CA PRO A 302 8.40 -2.06 -12.38
C PRO A 302 8.37 -2.64 -10.97
N PHE A 303 7.97 -1.87 -9.97
CA PHE A 303 7.88 -2.31 -8.57
C PHE A 303 6.55 -3.00 -8.21
N MET A 304 5.54 -2.95 -9.05
CA MET A 304 4.22 -3.49 -8.74
C MET A 304 4.18 -5.01 -8.55
N PRO A 305 4.98 -5.83 -9.26
CA PRO A 305 5.06 -7.25 -8.96
C PRO A 305 5.48 -7.54 -7.50
N ASN A 306 6.35 -6.69 -6.93
CA ASN A 306 6.82 -6.81 -5.56
C ASN A 306 5.89 -6.17 -4.52
N ALA A 307 4.78 -5.59 -4.93
CA ALA A 307 3.78 -5.05 -4.00
C ALA A 307 2.82 -6.11 -3.44
N TRP A 308 2.93 -7.37 -3.87
CA TRP A 308 2.12 -8.50 -3.39
C TRP A 308 0.61 -8.22 -3.38
N HIS A 309 0.13 -7.56 -4.42
CA HIS A 309 -1.31 -7.32 -4.56
C HIS A 309 -2.08 -8.65 -4.57
N GLY A 310 -3.12 -8.70 -3.74
CA GLY A 310 -3.96 -9.87 -3.60
C GLY A 310 -3.36 -11.00 -2.75
N GLU A 311 -2.31 -10.74 -1.97
CA GLU A 311 -1.81 -11.69 -0.98
C GLU A 311 -2.88 -11.95 0.08
N THR A 312 -3.10 -13.21 0.41
CA THR A 312 -4.11 -13.64 1.39
C THR A 312 -3.49 -14.32 2.61
N ASP A 313 -2.18 -14.59 2.59
CA ASP A 313 -1.47 -15.15 3.74
C ASP A 313 -1.51 -14.16 4.92
N PRO A 314 -2.09 -14.54 6.07
CA PRO A 314 -2.23 -13.65 7.21
C PRO A 314 -0.89 -13.21 7.83
N GLU A 315 0.18 -13.97 7.67
CA GLU A 315 1.52 -13.59 8.14
C GLU A 315 2.12 -12.47 7.29
N LEU A 316 1.76 -12.43 6.00
CA LEU A 316 2.25 -11.43 5.06
C LEU A 316 1.34 -10.18 4.99
N THR A 317 0.10 -10.27 5.47
CA THR A 317 -0.91 -9.21 5.33
C THR A 317 -1.31 -8.56 6.66
N ASP A 318 -0.92 -9.11 7.81
CA ASP A 318 -1.38 -8.71 9.15
C ASP A 318 -2.91 -8.77 9.34
N MET A 319 -3.63 -9.51 8.49
CA MET A 319 -5.09 -9.59 8.58
C MET A 319 -5.59 -10.39 9.78
N CYS A 320 -4.73 -11.24 10.39
CA CYS A 320 -4.99 -11.99 11.62
C CYS A 320 -4.18 -11.48 12.83
N GLY A 321 -3.44 -10.38 12.66
CA GLY A 321 -2.68 -9.74 13.73
C GLY A 321 -3.51 -8.77 14.56
N ASN A 322 -2.89 -7.67 14.94
CA ASN A 322 -3.53 -6.60 15.73
C ASN A 322 -4.40 -5.65 14.90
N ASN A 323 -4.51 -5.87 13.59
CA ASN A 323 -5.32 -5.09 12.68
C ASN A 323 -6.83 -5.26 13.02
N PRO A 324 -7.58 -4.18 13.30
CA PRO A 324 -8.99 -4.29 13.70
C PRO A 324 -9.94 -4.57 12.54
N ILE A 325 -9.52 -4.35 11.28
CA ILE A 325 -10.39 -4.49 10.11
C ILE A 325 -10.33 -5.90 9.52
N LYS A 326 -11.39 -6.29 8.84
CA LYS A 326 -11.58 -7.60 8.21
C LYS A 326 -11.87 -7.42 6.72
N TYR A 327 -11.82 -8.50 5.96
CA TYR A 327 -12.34 -8.47 4.59
C TYR A 327 -13.84 -8.19 4.58
N HIS A 328 -14.29 -7.44 3.58
CA HIS A 328 -15.72 -7.28 3.32
C HIS A 328 -16.34 -8.65 2.95
N PRO A 329 -17.55 -8.99 3.44
CA PRO A 329 -18.16 -10.29 3.12
C PRO A 329 -18.25 -10.59 1.62
N GLY A 330 -18.58 -9.58 0.79
CA GLY A 330 -18.56 -9.71 -0.67
C GLY A 330 -17.16 -9.99 -1.23
N ALA A 331 -16.12 -9.37 -0.65
CA ALA A 331 -14.74 -9.64 -1.04
C ALA A 331 -14.33 -11.08 -0.68
N VAL A 332 -14.69 -11.56 0.52
CA VAL A 332 -14.47 -12.96 0.91
C VAL A 332 -15.08 -13.92 -0.12
N ALA A 333 -16.34 -13.68 -0.52
CA ALA A 333 -17.02 -14.51 -1.51
C ALA A 333 -16.29 -14.52 -2.86
N ALA A 334 -15.80 -13.37 -3.34
CA ALA A 334 -15.03 -13.29 -4.59
C ALA A 334 -13.70 -14.05 -4.50
N TRP A 335 -12.98 -13.92 -3.40
CA TRP A 335 -11.74 -14.65 -3.17
C TRP A 335 -11.93 -16.16 -3.13
N GLU A 336 -12.96 -16.63 -2.41
CA GLU A 336 -13.26 -18.05 -2.30
C GLU A 336 -13.74 -18.63 -3.64
N GLU A 337 -14.54 -17.92 -4.43
CA GLU A 337 -14.93 -18.31 -5.79
C GLU A 337 -13.73 -18.37 -6.76
N ALA A 338 -12.72 -17.52 -6.55
CA ALA A 338 -11.46 -17.56 -7.31
C ALA A 338 -10.51 -18.68 -6.84
N GLY A 339 -10.88 -19.46 -5.82
CA GLY A 339 -10.13 -20.61 -5.31
C GLY A 339 -9.12 -20.27 -4.21
N PHE A 340 -9.15 -19.06 -3.66
CA PHE A 340 -8.34 -18.67 -2.50
C PHE A 340 -9.03 -19.04 -1.19
N THR A 341 -8.25 -19.21 -0.13
CA THR A 341 -8.77 -19.44 1.22
C THR A 341 -8.55 -18.20 2.07
N ILE A 342 -9.63 -17.59 2.55
CA ILE A 342 -9.55 -16.52 3.52
C ILE A 342 -9.68 -17.13 4.93
N PRO A 343 -8.70 -16.94 5.82
CA PRO A 343 -8.76 -17.50 7.17
C PRO A 343 -9.87 -16.85 7.99
N ASP A 344 -10.48 -17.61 8.91
CA ASP A 344 -11.62 -17.14 9.73
C ASP A 344 -11.28 -15.91 10.58
N CYS A 345 -10.02 -15.77 11.01
CA CYS A 345 -9.56 -14.58 11.74
C CYS A 345 -9.57 -13.29 10.89
N ALA A 346 -9.61 -13.40 9.57
CA ALA A 346 -9.64 -12.27 8.63
C ALA A 346 -11.05 -11.96 8.09
N LYS A 347 -12.06 -12.79 8.42
CA LYS A 347 -13.47 -12.64 8.03
C LYS A 347 -14.27 -11.77 8.98
#